data_4ca95ec8d300c470f5db797b335a4caa
#
_entry.id   4ca95ec8d300c470f5db797b335a4caa
#
_cell.length_a   1.000
_cell.length_b   1.000
_cell.length_c   1.000
_cell.angle_alpha   90.00
_cell.angle_beta   90.00
_cell.angle_gamma   90.00
#
_symmetry.space_group_name_H-M   'P 1'
#
loop_
_entity.id
_entity.type
_entity.pdbx_description
1 polymer ?
#
loop_
_entity_poly.entity_id
_entity_poly.type
_entity_poly.pdbx_seq_one_letter_code
_entity_poly.pdbx_strand_id
1 'polypeptide(L)'
;MASLESSMEAHLQLYEIFLTAAKPMALQAAVLLNIPDIIGSENQLSMEEIASHISASTNKPVHIDYLSRIMRLLASIGVFTEENTVDNRGIPQLKYGPTGLSKLLANNEAQQSCAPTLLFLNQNIMAQAYQFLHDTVIDGSQAFTKANGMNLFEYNSKNPEANRIFNEAMTAQTSSVMASVLKAYGGFKSFKSVVDVGGGAGSAISTIVNEYPHIHGINFDLPHVVRTAAPAKGVQHVEGNMFEKIPSADAVFMKRILHDWDDEHCLKILKNSYDAIPEDGKILIVDAVIDKEKGTKRQVGLMSDLLMMAGCIGGKERTEEEFKDLFHKAGFKSYSIIEIPFYHALIEVSK
;
A
#
# COMPACT_ATOMS: atom_id res chain seq x y z
N MET A 1 -7.82 -42.93 12.68
CA MET A 1 -8.48 -41.67 13.06
C MET A 1 -7.53 -40.49 12.84
N ALA A 2 -6.33 -40.42 13.41
CA ALA A 2 -5.42 -39.29 13.23
C ALA A 2 -5.07 -38.94 11.76
N SER A 3 -4.91 -39.93 10.85
CA SER A 3 -4.64 -39.67 9.44
C SER A 3 -5.84 -39.12 8.66
N LEU A 4 -7.07 -39.45 9.07
CA LEU A 4 -8.30 -38.96 8.46
C LEU A 4 -8.58 -37.53 8.89
N GLU A 5 -8.38 -37.21 10.19
CA GLU A 5 -8.49 -35.87 10.74
C GLU A 5 -7.50 -34.90 10.10
N SER A 6 -6.22 -35.32 9.95
CA SER A 6 -5.18 -34.55 9.24
C SER A 6 -5.56 -34.31 7.76
N SER A 7 -6.18 -35.28 7.09
CA SER A 7 -6.65 -35.12 5.71
C SER A 7 -7.81 -34.15 5.61
N MET A 8 -8.78 -34.17 6.55
CA MET A 8 -9.90 -33.25 6.57
C MET A 8 -9.45 -31.81 6.84
N GLU A 9 -8.52 -31.61 7.75
CA GLU A 9 -7.95 -30.27 8.04
C GLU A 9 -7.24 -29.69 6.82
N ALA A 10 -6.43 -30.49 6.12
CA ALA A 10 -5.79 -30.07 4.88
C ALA A 10 -6.79 -29.68 3.79
N HIS A 11 -7.92 -30.41 3.67
CA HIS A 11 -9.00 -30.01 2.74
C HIS A 11 -9.61 -28.67 3.12
N LEU A 12 -9.91 -28.43 4.40
CA LEU A 12 -10.47 -27.16 4.85
C LEU A 12 -9.51 -25.99 4.56
N GLN A 13 -8.22 -26.14 4.85
CA GLN A 13 -7.21 -25.13 4.53
C GLN A 13 -7.13 -24.86 3.03
N LEU A 14 -7.18 -25.87 2.19
CA LEU A 14 -7.17 -25.70 0.73
C LEU A 14 -8.42 -24.96 0.23
N TYR A 15 -9.62 -25.31 0.75
CA TYR A 15 -10.86 -24.62 0.42
C TYR A 15 -10.85 -23.15 0.90
N GLU A 16 -10.26 -22.87 2.04
CA GLU A 16 -10.07 -21.48 2.49
C GLU A 16 -9.24 -20.70 1.48
N ILE A 17 -8.16 -21.27 0.96
CA ILE A 17 -7.34 -20.64 -0.10
C ILE A 17 -8.17 -20.42 -1.37
N PHE A 18 -8.94 -21.43 -1.83
CA PHE A 18 -9.76 -21.30 -3.04
C PHE A 18 -10.82 -20.21 -2.94
N LEU A 19 -11.41 -20.05 -1.76
CA LEU A 19 -12.49 -19.09 -1.50
C LEU A 19 -11.98 -17.74 -1.00
N THR A 20 -10.68 -17.58 -0.84
CA THR A 20 -10.09 -16.37 -0.23
C THR A 20 -10.44 -15.08 -0.96
N ALA A 21 -10.69 -15.14 -2.28
CA ALA A 21 -11.12 -14.00 -3.09
C ALA A 21 -12.45 -13.36 -2.61
N ALA A 22 -13.30 -14.12 -1.90
CA ALA A 22 -14.52 -13.58 -1.33
C ALA A 22 -14.26 -12.52 -0.24
N LYS A 23 -13.13 -12.62 0.49
CA LYS A 23 -12.79 -11.69 1.58
C LYS A 23 -12.59 -10.24 1.08
N PRO A 24 -11.66 -9.96 0.14
CA PRO A 24 -11.46 -8.61 -0.37
C PRO A 24 -12.68 -8.09 -1.16
N MET A 25 -13.46 -8.95 -1.83
CA MET A 25 -14.66 -8.53 -2.54
C MET A 25 -15.80 -8.15 -1.60
N ALA A 26 -16.00 -8.88 -0.50
CA ALA A 26 -16.95 -8.49 0.55
C ALA A 26 -16.54 -7.17 1.22
N LEU A 27 -15.22 -7.00 1.47
CA LEU A 27 -14.68 -5.77 2.03
C LEU A 27 -14.89 -4.56 1.08
N GLN A 28 -14.67 -4.76 -0.22
CA GLN A 28 -14.96 -3.75 -1.24
C GLN A 28 -16.45 -3.39 -1.27
N ALA A 29 -17.35 -4.37 -1.19
CA ALA A 29 -18.77 -4.12 -1.13
C ALA A 29 -19.14 -3.27 0.10
N ALA A 30 -18.55 -3.56 1.27
CA ALA A 30 -18.76 -2.76 2.47
C ALA A 30 -18.27 -1.32 2.33
N VAL A 31 -17.10 -1.11 1.70
CA VAL A 31 -16.55 0.23 1.41
C VAL A 31 -17.45 0.99 0.43
N LEU A 32 -17.86 0.36 -0.66
CA LEU A 32 -18.74 0.98 -1.66
C LEU A 32 -20.15 1.32 -1.11
N LEU A 33 -20.60 0.56 -0.11
CA LEU A 33 -21.84 0.84 0.64
C LEU A 33 -21.62 1.79 1.83
N ASN A 34 -20.41 2.31 2.00
CA ASN A 34 -20.04 3.23 3.07
C ASN A 34 -20.26 2.68 4.49
N ILE A 35 -20.24 1.36 4.67
CA ILE A 35 -20.54 0.70 5.96
C ILE A 35 -19.54 1.08 7.06
N PRO A 36 -18.21 1.18 6.80
CA PRO A 36 -17.25 1.62 7.80
C PRO A 36 -17.59 3.01 8.39
N ASP A 37 -18.04 3.94 7.57
CA ASP A 37 -18.43 5.31 8.00
C ASP A 37 -19.79 5.31 8.68
N ILE A 38 -20.75 4.49 8.22
CA ILE A 38 -22.07 4.33 8.83
C ILE A 38 -21.94 3.82 10.28
N ILE A 39 -21.12 2.81 10.51
CA ILE A 39 -20.85 2.29 11.86
C ILE A 39 -19.99 3.30 12.65
N GLY A 40 -19.05 3.99 11.97
CA GLY A 40 -18.19 4.98 12.60
C GLY A 40 -17.21 4.37 13.60
N SER A 41 -16.79 5.17 14.58
CA SER A 41 -15.73 4.78 15.52
C SER A 41 -16.24 4.11 16.81
N GLU A 42 -17.51 4.27 17.16
CA GLU A 42 -18.04 3.88 18.48
C GLU A 42 -19.45 3.26 18.44
N ASN A 43 -20.17 3.35 17.33
CA ASN A 43 -21.55 2.90 17.25
C ASN A 43 -21.67 1.39 17.14
N GLN A 44 -22.74 0.87 17.71
CA GLN A 44 -23.20 -0.51 17.53
C GLN A 44 -24.57 -0.48 16.84
N LEU A 45 -24.64 -0.93 15.59
CA LEU A 45 -25.85 -0.85 14.77
C LEU A 45 -26.39 -2.23 14.45
N SER A 46 -27.72 -2.36 14.46
CA SER A 46 -28.41 -3.55 13.94
C SER A 46 -28.36 -3.58 12.42
N MET A 47 -28.70 -4.72 11.83
CA MET A 47 -28.75 -4.88 10.39
C MET A 47 -29.75 -3.93 9.72
N GLU A 48 -30.89 -3.73 10.37
CA GLU A 48 -31.95 -2.83 9.93
C GLU A 48 -31.50 -1.37 9.96
N GLU A 49 -30.76 -0.95 11.00
CA GLU A 49 -30.17 0.40 11.10
C GLU A 49 -29.14 0.63 10.01
N ILE A 50 -28.21 -0.31 9.77
CA ILE A 50 -27.24 -0.23 8.67
C ILE A 50 -27.95 -0.15 7.31
N ALA A 51 -28.94 -1.02 7.06
CA ALA A 51 -29.71 -1.03 5.83
C ALA A 51 -30.47 0.30 5.61
N SER A 52 -31.02 0.90 6.68
CA SER A 52 -31.69 2.20 6.64
C SER A 52 -30.74 3.31 6.21
N HIS A 53 -29.53 3.36 6.76
CA HIS A 53 -28.51 4.34 6.37
C HIS A 53 -28.07 4.18 4.91
N ILE A 54 -27.84 2.93 4.45
CA ILE A 54 -27.51 2.64 3.05
C ILE A 54 -28.65 3.06 2.13
N SER A 55 -29.90 2.75 2.51
CA SER A 55 -31.10 3.13 1.71
C SER A 55 -31.23 4.65 1.62
N ALA A 56 -30.99 5.38 2.69
CA ALA A 56 -31.04 6.85 2.70
C ALA A 56 -29.96 7.48 1.81
N SER A 57 -28.75 6.95 1.81
CA SER A 57 -27.63 7.47 1.01
C SER A 57 -27.75 7.13 -0.48
N THR A 58 -28.27 5.94 -0.82
CA THR A 58 -28.38 5.47 -2.21
C THR A 58 -29.72 5.79 -2.87
N ASN A 59 -30.73 6.16 -2.07
CA ASN A 59 -32.12 6.28 -2.48
C ASN A 59 -32.69 5.00 -3.12
N LYS A 60 -32.24 3.83 -2.62
CA LYS A 60 -32.64 2.50 -3.11
C LYS A 60 -32.95 1.55 -1.94
N PRO A 61 -33.89 0.59 -2.11
CA PRO A 61 -34.14 -0.42 -1.10
C PRO A 61 -32.93 -1.35 -0.95
N VAL A 62 -32.68 -1.80 0.28
CA VAL A 62 -31.56 -2.71 0.61
C VAL A 62 -32.12 -4.13 0.85
N HIS A 63 -31.51 -5.13 0.24
CA HIS A 63 -31.79 -6.53 0.47
C HIS A 63 -31.04 -7.01 1.72
N ILE A 64 -31.72 -7.03 2.86
CA ILE A 64 -31.14 -7.34 4.19
C ILE A 64 -30.48 -8.72 4.21
N ASP A 65 -31.05 -9.73 3.57
CA ASP A 65 -30.50 -11.09 3.53
C ASP A 65 -29.12 -11.13 2.83
N TYR A 66 -28.92 -10.35 1.77
CA TYR A 66 -27.63 -10.28 1.09
C TYR A 66 -26.62 -9.44 1.92
N LEU A 67 -27.06 -8.35 2.48
CA LEU A 67 -26.25 -7.54 3.37
C LEU A 67 -25.76 -8.36 4.58
N SER A 68 -26.64 -9.14 5.20
CA SER A 68 -26.30 -9.97 6.36
C SER A 68 -25.23 -11.02 6.04
N ARG A 69 -25.22 -11.58 4.83
CA ARG A 69 -24.20 -12.55 4.38
C ARG A 69 -22.82 -11.90 4.29
N ILE A 70 -22.75 -10.67 3.77
CA ILE A 70 -21.51 -9.87 3.70
C ILE A 70 -21.02 -9.56 5.11
N MET A 71 -21.90 -9.03 5.96
CA MET A 71 -21.54 -8.62 7.32
C MET A 71 -21.05 -9.78 8.19
N ARG A 72 -21.71 -10.95 8.10
CA ARG A 72 -21.27 -12.16 8.80
C ARG A 72 -19.87 -12.61 8.38
N LEU A 73 -19.55 -12.59 7.09
CA LEU A 73 -18.20 -12.90 6.62
C LEU A 73 -17.19 -11.89 7.18
N LEU A 74 -17.49 -10.60 7.08
CA LEU A 74 -16.60 -9.53 7.55
C LEU A 74 -16.40 -9.57 9.06
N ALA A 75 -17.44 -9.89 9.85
CA ALA A 75 -17.33 -10.08 11.28
C ALA A 75 -16.48 -11.33 11.61
N SER A 76 -16.67 -12.44 10.90
CA SER A 76 -15.91 -13.68 11.12
C SER A 76 -14.40 -13.53 10.90
N ILE A 77 -13.96 -12.53 10.10
CA ILE A 77 -12.55 -12.21 9.86
C ILE A 77 -12.10 -10.94 10.61
N GLY A 78 -12.91 -10.46 11.57
CA GLY A 78 -12.55 -9.39 12.50
C GLY A 78 -12.63 -7.96 11.94
N VAL A 79 -13.27 -7.75 10.77
CA VAL A 79 -13.46 -6.38 10.23
C VAL A 79 -14.48 -5.61 11.06
N PHE A 80 -15.54 -6.27 11.52
CA PHE A 80 -16.52 -5.71 12.44
C PHE A 80 -16.67 -6.63 13.64
N THR A 81 -17.12 -6.08 14.77
CA THR A 81 -17.59 -6.89 15.90
C THR A 81 -19.01 -7.36 15.63
N GLU A 82 -19.41 -8.47 16.25
CA GLU A 82 -20.75 -9.03 16.20
C GLU A 82 -21.18 -9.32 17.63
N GLU A 83 -22.27 -8.71 18.11
CA GLU A 83 -22.73 -8.79 19.49
C GLU A 83 -24.22 -9.04 19.56
N ASN A 84 -24.62 -10.08 20.35
CA ASN A 84 -26.00 -10.34 20.67
C ASN A 84 -26.49 -9.39 21.75
N THR A 85 -27.51 -8.62 21.44
CA THR A 85 -28.15 -7.65 22.35
C THR A 85 -29.66 -7.89 22.40
N VAL A 86 -30.37 -7.07 23.15
CA VAL A 86 -31.84 -7.05 23.13
C VAL A 86 -32.31 -5.62 22.81
N ASP A 87 -33.36 -5.51 22.01
CA ASP A 87 -33.95 -4.21 21.70
C ASP A 87 -34.77 -3.67 22.94
N ASN A 88 -35.31 -2.47 22.83
CA ASN A 88 -36.09 -1.81 23.88
C ASN A 88 -37.37 -2.58 24.24
N ARG A 89 -37.76 -3.60 23.50
CA ARG A 89 -38.91 -4.48 23.74
C ARG A 89 -38.49 -5.84 24.30
N GLY A 90 -37.18 -6.04 24.56
CA GLY A 90 -36.61 -7.30 25.01
C GLY A 90 -36.44 -8.36 23.92
N ILE A 91 -36.53 -7.97 22.65
CA ILE A 91 -36.36 -8.88 21.50
C ILE A 91 -34.86 -9.03 21.20
N PRO A 92 -34.32 -10.26 21.09
CA PRO A 92 -32.94 -10.48 20.72
C PRO A 92 -32.64 -9.85 19.34
N GLN A 93 -31.56 -9.12 19.26
CA GLN A 93 -31.05 -8.59 18.02
C GLN A 93 -29.51 -8.68 17.94
N LEU A 94 -28.96 -8.79 16.72
CA LEU A 94 -27.55 -8.82 16.48
C LEU A 94 -27.09 -7.41 16.07
N LYS A 95 -26.04 -6.91 16.70
CA LYS A 95 -25.43 -5.62 16.38
C LYS A 95 -24.01 -5.79 15.91
N TYR A 96 -23.60 -4.91 15.00
CA TYR A 96 -22.26 -4.81 14.45
C TYR A 96 -21.60 -3.52 14.91
N GLY A 97 -20.37 -3.64 15.37
CA GLY A 97 -19.58 -2.50 15.86
C GLY A 97 -18.23 -2.40 15.16
N PRO A 98 -17.51 -1.29 15.39
CA PRO A 98 -16.21 -1.06 14.76
C PRO A 98 -15.12 -1.92 15.39
N THR A 99 -14.10 -2.20 14.58
CA THR A 99 -12.80 -2.75 15.00
C THR A 99 -11.66 -1.83 14.55
N GLY A 100 -10.41 -2.17 14.91
CA GLY A 100 -9.23 -1.49 14.35
C GLY A 100 -9.19 -1.57 12.82
N LEU A 101 -9.66 -2.68 12.22
CA LEU A 101 -9.67 -2.86 10.76
C LEU A 101 -10.70 -1.96 10.08
N SER A 102 -11.93 -1.91 10.59
CA SER A 102 -12.98 -1.07 9.99
C SER A 102 -12.66 0.43 10.13
N LYS A 103 -12.04 0.85 11.23
CA LYS A 103 -11.59 2.24 11.43
C LYS A 103 -10.56 2.68 10.38
N LEU A 104 -9.68 1.77 9.91
CA LEU A 104 -8.73 2.05 8.83
C LEU A 104 -9.39 2.19 7.44
N LEU A 105 -10.65 1.77 7.29
CA LEU A 105 -11.40 1.86 6.04
C LEU A 105 -12.35 3.05 6.01
N ALA A 106 -12.69 3.61 7.16
CA ALA A 106 -13.56 4.78 7.26
C ALA A 106 -12.85 6.06 6.76
N ASN A 107 -13.61 6.96 6.16
CA ASN A 107 -13.14 8.29 5.79
C ASN A 107 -13.25 9.20 7.02
N ASN A 108 -12.12 9.51 7.66
CA ASN A 108 -12.09 10.46 8.75
C ASN A 108 -10.98 11.50 8.54
N GLU A 109 -11.18 12.72 9.02
CA GLU A 109 -10.24 13.83 8.84
C GLU A 109 -8.88 13.61 9.53
N ALA A 110 -8.84 12.77 10.56
CA ALA A 110 -7.65 12.54 11.37
C ALA A 110 -6.77 11.39 10.83
N GLN A 111 -7.34 10.49 10.02
CA GLN A 111 -6.65 9.30 9.53
C GLN A 111 -7.05 9.03 8.08
N GLN A 112 -6.05 8.95 7.21
CA GLN A 112 -6.34 8.60 5.81
C GLN A 112 -6.77 7.15 5.68
N SER A 113 -7.90 6.97 4.98
CA SER A 113 -8.51 5.68 4.73
C SER A 113 -7.64 4.77 3.85
N CYS A 114 -7.57 3.48 4.19
CA CYS A 114 -7.00 2.44 3.32
C CYS A 114 -7.96 2.00 2.19
N ALA A 115 -9.19 2.50 2.16
CA ALA A 115 -10.18 2.13 1.16
C ALA A 115 -9.70 2.36 -0.30
N PRO A 116 -9.02 3.47 -0.66
CA PRO A 116 -8.50 3.63 -2.02
C PRO A 116 -7.53 2.53 -2.45
N THR A 117 -6.68 2.04 -1.53
CA THR A 117 -5.78 0.91 -1.81
C THR A 117 -6.55 -0.36 -2.12
N LEU A 118 -7.57 -0.67 -1.33
CA LEU A 118 -8.45 -1.83 -1.58
C LEU A 118 -9.12 -1.74 -2.96
N LEU A 119 -9.68 -0.56 -3.29
CA LEU A 119 -10.36 -0.33 -4.57
C LEU A 119 -9.39 -0.48 -5.75
N PHE A 120 -8.16 -0.01 -5.63
CA PHE A 120 -7.12 -0.19 -6.64
C PHE A 120 -6.77 -1.67 -6.84
N LEU A 121 -6.44 -2.38 -5.76
CA LEU A 121 -6.03 -3.79 -5.83
C LEU A 121 -7.13 -4.73 -6.35
N ASN A 122 -8.39 -4.37 -6.15
CA ASN A 122 -9.54 -5.15 -6.59
C ASN A 122 -10.04 -4.77 -8.01
N GLN A 123 -9.34 -3.90 -8.74
CA GLN A 123 -9.70 -3.62 -10.13
C GLN A 123 -9.56 -4.86 -11.00
N ASN A 124 -10.46 -5.02 -11.96
CA ASN A 124 -10.44 -6.14 -12.90
C ASN A 124 -9.10 -6.29 -13.64
N ILE A 125 -8.45 -5.16 -13.97
CA ILE A 125 -7.15 -5.15 -14.65
C ILE A 125 -6.05 -5.82 -13.81
N MET A 126 -6.10 -5.67 -12.48
CA MET A 126 -5.17 -6.34 -11.56
C MET A 126 -5.51 -7.83 -11.42
N ALA A 127 -6.80 -8.16 -11.23
CA ALA A 127 -7.25 -9.54 -11.13
C ALA A 127 -6.92 -10.36 -12.39
N GLN A 128 -7.05 -9.76 -13.58
CA GLN A 128 -6.70 -10.40 -14.86
C GLN A 128 -5.19 -10.66 -14.96
N ALA A 129 -4.34 -9.76 -14.49
CA ALA A 129 -2.90 -9.96 -14.51
C ALA A 129 -2.47 -11.24 -13.75
N TYR A 130 -3.05 -11.51 -12.58
CA TYR A 130 -2.73 -12.71 -11.80
C TYR A 130 -3.01 -14.03 -12.55
N GLN A 131 -3.89 -14.04 -13.55
CA GLN A 131 -4.16 -15.24 -14.36
C GLN A 131 -2.99 -15.63 -15.26
N PHE A 132 -2.05 -14.71 -15.52
CA PHE A 132 -0.88 -14.92 -16.37
C PHE A 132 0.42 -15.16 -15.60
N LEU A 133 0.38 -15.39 -14.27
CA LEU A 133 1.58 -15.67 -13.49
C LEU A 133 2.35 -16.90 -13.99
N HIS A 134 1.65 -17.93 -14.45
CA HIS A 134 2.28 -19.13 -15.00
C HIS A 134 3.05 -18.84 -16.30
N ASP A 135 2.55 -17.93 -17.14
CA ASP A 135 3.24 -17.51 -18.36
C ASP A 135 4.51 -16.73 -18.01
N THR A 136 4.44 -15.82 -17.01
CA THR A 136 5.61 -15.09 -16.52
C THR A 136 6.74 -16.04 -16.09
N VAL A 137 6.41 -17.17 -15.47
CA VAL A 137 7.40 -18.19 -15.08
C VAL A 137 8.01 -18.92 -16.29
N ILE A 138 7.22 -19.14 -17.35
CA ILE A 138 7.65 -19.92 -18.53
C ILE A 138 8.47 -19.07 -19.50
N ASP A 139 8.01 -17.86 -19.80
CA ASP A 139 8.56 -17.04 -20.89
C ASP A 139 9.13 -15.68 -20.44
N GLY A 140 9.05 -15.36 -19.15
CA GLY A 140 9.52 -14.07 -18.60
C GLY A 140 8.63 -12.88 -18.97
N SER A 141 7.46 -13.11 -19.59
CA SER A 141 6.54 -12.02 -19.96
C SER A 141 5.94 -11.37 -18.72
N GLN A 142 5.73 -10.07 -18.78
CA GLN A 142 5.06 -9.34 -17.70
C GLN A 142 3.56 -9.61 -17.74
N ALA A 143 3.03 -10.16 -16.64
CA ALA A 143 1.65 -10.63 -16.55
C ALA A 143 0.61 -9.53 -16.84
N PHE A 144 0.81 -8.30 -16.31
CA PHE A 144 -0.10 -7.19 -16.56
C PHE A 144 -0.13 -6.79 -18.03
N THR A 145 1.04 -6.72 -18.69
CA THR A 145 1.12 -6.40 -20.13
C THR A 145 0.43 -7.48 -20.96
N LYS A 146 0.60 -8.75 -20.59
CA LYS A 146 -0.04 -9.86 -21.31
C LYS A 146 -1.56 -9.82 -21.16
N ALA A 147 -2.06 -9.48 -19.97
CA ALA A 147 -3.49 -9.35 -19.70
C ALA A 147 -4.14 -8.13 -20.38
N ASN A 148 -3.46 -6.98 -20.39
CA ASN A 148 -4.05 -5.69 -20.72
C ASN A 148 -3.47 -5.05 -22.01
N GLY A 149 -2.48 -5.68 -22.67
CA GLY A 149 -1.88 -5.22 -23.92
C GLY A 149 -0.85 -4.08 -23.76
N MET A 150 -0.64 -3.57 -22.55
CA MET A 150 0.33 -2.54 -22.20
C MET A 150 0.68 -2.60 -20.72
N ASN A 151 1.79 -1.96 -20.29
CA ASN A 151 2.15 -1.93 -18.87
C ASN A 151 1.21 -1.04 -18.04
N LEU A 152 1.27 -1.17 -16.71
CA LEU A 152 0.38 -0.47 -15.78
C LEU A 152 0.44 1.06 -15.92
N PHE A 153 1.62 1.63 -16.07
CA PHE A 153 1.79 3.08 -16.16
C PHE A 153 1.25 3.63 -17.49
N GLU A 154 1.48 2.88 -18.59
CA GLU A 154 0.92 3.20 -19.89
C GLU A 154 -0.62 3.07 -19.89
N TYR A 155 -1.16 2.04 -19.23
CA TYR A 155 -2.60 1.87 -19.07
C TYR A 155 -3.22 3.05 -18.34
N ASN A 156 -2.63 3.45 -17.21
CA ASN A 156 -3.10 4.59 -16.42
C ASN A 156 -3.02 5.91 -17.23
N SER A 157 -1.96 6.11 -18.02
CA SER A 157 -1.82 7.32 -18.85
C SER A 157 -2.94 7.46 -19.91
N LYS A 158 -3.51 6.36 -20.35
CA LYS A 158 -4.60 6.29 -21.33
C LYS A 158 -6.00 6.22 -20.71
N ASN A 159 -6.10 5.91 -19.42
CA ASN A 159 -7.36 5.70 -18.69
C ASN A 159 -7.45 6.62 -17.48
N PRO A 160 -8.05 7.82 -17.60
CA PRO A 160 -8.10 8.82 -16.53
C PRO A 160 -8.69 8.32 -15.22
N GLU A 161 -9.73 7.47 -15.27
CA GLU A 161 -10.36 6.91 -14.07
C GLU A 161 -9.44 5.90 -13.37
N ALA A 162 -8.77 5.03 -14.11
CA ALA A 162 -7.78 4.11 -13.54
C ALA A 162 -6.60 4.88 -12.91
N ASN A 163 -6.15 5.94 -13.58
CA ASN A 163 -5.11 6.83 -13.07
C ASN A 163 -5.54 7.53 -11.77
N ARG A 164 -6.78 8.01 -11.69
CA ARG A 164 -7.33 8.63 -10.47
C ARG A 164 -7.31 7.63 -9.32
N ILE A 165 -7.85 6.42 -9.51
CA ILE A 165 -7.88 5.37 -8.47
C ILE A 165 -6.46 4.97 -8.04
N PHE A 166 -5.54 4.83 -8.98
CA PHE A 166 -4.13 4.56 -8.70
C PHE A 166 -3.51 5.67 -7.84
N ASN A 167 -3.66 6.92 -8.23
CA ASN A 167 -3.09 8.07 -7.51
C ASN A 167 -3.68 8.22 -6.10
N GLU A 168 -4.98 8.01 -5.92
CA GLU A 168 -5.63 8.01 -4.62
C GLU A 168 -5.08 6.88 -3.72
N ALA A 169 -4.90 5.68 -4.28
CA ALA A 169 -4.31 4.55 -3.56
C ALA A 169 -2.86 4.84 -3.13
N MET A 170 -2.04 5.41 -4.01
CA MET A 170 -0.65 5.77 -3.70
C MET A 170 -0.58 6.87 -2.64
N THR A 171 -1.48 7.85 -2.69
CA THR A 171 -1.57 8.92 -1.68
C THR A 171 -1.98 8.35 -0.31
N ALA A 172 -3.00 7.50 -0.26
CA ALA A 172 -3.47 6.87 0.98
C ALA A 172 -2.36 6.02 1.64
N GLN A 173 -1.64 5.21 0.85
CA GLN A 173 -0.51 4.43 1.33
C GLN A 173 0.64 5.32 1.84
N THR A 174 0.93 6.41 1.12
CA THR A 174 2.00 7.35 1.51
C THR A 174 1.74 7.92 2.89
N SER A 175 0.55 8.40 3.15
CA SER A 175 0.20 9.03 4.43
C SER A 175 0.30 8.06 5.60
N SER A 176 -0.20 6.83 5.44
CA SER A 176 -0.12 5.79 6.48
C SER A 176 1.33 5.42 6.80
N VAL A 177 2.18 5.29 5.78
CA VAL A 177 3.59 4.93 5.95
C VAL A 177 4.40 6.08 6.53
N MET A 178 4.22 7.32 6.03
CA MET A 178 5.00 8.47 6.46
C MET A 178 4.82 8.83 7.93
N ALA A 179 3.62 8.69 8.49
CA ALA A 179 3.38 8.86 9.92
C ALA A 179 4.27 7.91 10.76
N SER A 180 4.41 6.66 10.29
CA SER A 180 5.27 5.65 10.93
C SER A 180 6.76 5.96 10.77
N VAL A 181 7.18 6.40 9.58
CA VAL A 181 8.57 6.79 9.27
C VAL A 181 8.99 7.97 10.15
N LEU A 182 8.19 9.05 10.22
CA LEU A 182 8.51 10.23 11.02
C LEU A 182 8.61 9.91 12.52
N LYS A 183 7.78 8.98 13.01
CA LYS A 183 7.84 8.54 14.41
C LYS A 183 9.08 7.69 14.71
N ALA A 184 9.51 6.85 13.77
CA ALA A 184 10.63 5.93 13.97
C ALA A 184 12.00 6.57 13.70
N TYR A 185 12.06 7.60 12.85
CA TYR A 185 13.32 8.15 12.38
C TYR A 185 13.48 9.63 12.72
N GLY A 186 14.36 9.92 13.67
CA GLY A 186 14.70 11.29 14.08
C GLY A 186 15.80 11.97 13.25
N GLY A 187 16.43 11.27 12.30
CA GLY A 187 17.58 11.77 11.54
C GLY A 187 17.28 12.94 10.59
N PHE A 188 16.02 13.13 10.21
CA PHE A 188 15.60 14.30 9.41
C PHE A 188 16.01 15.66 10.01
N LYS A 189 16.16 15.74 11.33
CA LYS A 189 16.58 16.98 12.04
C LYS A 189 17.93 17.52 11.58
N SER A 190 18.81 16.66 11.08
CA SER A 190 20.17 17.03 10.67
C SER A 190 20.27 17.50 9.22
N PHE A 191 19.28 17.25 8.38
CA PHE A 191 19.31 17.60 6.96
C PHE A 191 18.79 19.01 6.71
N LYS A 192 19.43 19.74 5.80
CA LYS A 192 18.97 21.03 5.28
C LYS A 192 18.17 20.88 3.99
N SER A 193 18.45 19.81 3.25
CA SER A 193 17.78 19.50 1.98
C SER A 193 17.52 17.99 1.86
N VAL A 194 16.35 17.63 1.29
CA VAL A 194 15.96 16.24 1.01
C VAL A 194 15.36 16.20 -0.38
N VAL A 195 15.82 15.29 -1.23
CA VAL A 195 15.21 15.00 -2.53
C VAL A 195 14.42 13.70 -2.46
N ASP A 196 13.13 13.77 -2.78
CA ASP A 196 12.19 12.64 -2.89
C ASP A 196 12.19 12.17 -4.35
N VAL A 197 12.85 11.04 -4.61
CA VAL A 197 13.02 10.48 -5.96
C VAL A 197 11.83 9.60 -6.30
N GLY A 198 11.17 9.90 -7.43
CA GLY A 198 9.90 9.28 -7.79
C GLY A 198 8.78 9.74 -6.86
N GLY A 199 8.85 10.98 -6.38
CA GLY A 199 7.95 11.49 -5.34
C GLY A 199 6.51 11.73 -5.79
N GLY A 200 6.18 11.50 -7.07
CA GLY A 200 4.82 11.64 -7.59
C GLY A 200 4.25 13.04 -7.39
N ALA A 201 3.12 13.14 -6.73
CA ALA A 201 2.48 14.42 -6.38
C ALA A 201 3.22 15.18 -5.25
N GLY A 202 4.30 14.65 -4.67
CA GLY A 202 5.08 15.27 -3.62
C GLY A 202 4.51 15.06 -2.20
N SER A 203 3.65 14.07 -2.00
CA SER A 203 2.99 13.85 -0.70
C SER A 203 3.98 13.49 0.41
N ALA A 204 4.99 12.64 0.12
CA ALA A 204 5.96 12.20 1.12
C ALA A 204 6.87 13.35 1.53
N ILE A 205 7.46 14.07 0.57
CA ILE A 205 8.34 15.20 0.87
C ILE A 205 7.59 16.35 1.56
N SER A 206 6.33 16.59 1.18
CA SER A 206 5.48 17.59 1.87
C SER A 206 5.25 17.22 3.33
N THR A 207 5.06 15.93 3.62
CA THR A 207 4.92 15.44 5.00
C THR A 207 6.20 15.66 5.81
N ILE A 208 7.38 15.38 5.21
CA ILE A 208 8.68 15.61 5.83
C ILE A 208 8.89 17.12 6.13
N VAL A 209 8.63 17.99 5.15
CA VAL A 209 8.84 19.44 5.30
C VAL A 209 7.85 20.06 6.29
N ASN A 210 6.61 19.56 6.36
CA ASN A 210 5.65 20.02 7.36
C ASN A 210 6.11 19.73 8.80
N GLU A 211 6.70 18.55 9.05
CA GLU A 211 7.26 18.17 10.35
C GLU A 211 8.59 18.87 10.64
N TYR A 212 9.43 19.07 9.60
CA TYR A 212 10.74 19.71 9.68
C TYR A 212 10.84 20.92 8.75
N PRO A 213 10.26 22.10 9.12
CA PRO A 213 10.14 23.27 8.24
C PRO A 213 11.48 23.93 7.83
N HIS A 214 12.60 23.52 8.43
CA HIS A 214 13.94 23.97 8.05
C HIS A 214 14.50 23.22 6.85
N ILE A 215 13.88 22.10 6.45
CA ILE A 215 14.30 21.31 5.29
C ILE A 215 13.79 21.96 4.01
N HIS A 216 14.67 22.16 3.03
CA HIS A 216 14.31 22.41 1.66
C HIS A 216 13.96 21.08 0.98
N GLY A 217 12.69 20.84 0.72
CA GLY A 217 12.19 19.63 0.06
C GLY A 217 12.28 19.75 -1.46
N ILE A 218 12.77 18.72 -2.12
CA ILE A 218 12.79 18.61 -3.59
C ILE A 218 11.94 17.40 -3.98
N ASN A 219 10.82 17.63 -4.65
CA ASN A 219 10.04 16.56 -5.29
C ASN A 219 10.57 16.33 -6.70
N PHE A 220 11.19 15.17 -6.95
CA PHE A 220 11.83 14.85 -8.21
C PHE A 220 11.13 13.68 -8.91
N ASP A 221 10.59 13.95 -10.10
CA ASP A 221 9.87 12.94 -10.90
C ASP A 221 9.90 13.29 -12.40
N LEU A 222 9.33 12.44 -13.23
CA LEU A 222 9.23 12.66 -14.66
C LEU A 222 8.43 13.94 -14.99
N PRO A 223 8.75 14.63 -16.12
CA PRO A 223 8.12 15.91 -16.45
C PRO A 223 6.60 15.92 -16.44
N HIS A 224 5.96 14.84 -16.93
CA HIS A 224 4.50 14.75 -16.99
C HIS A 224 3.87 14.56 -15.60
N VAL A 225 4.61 14.00 -14.65
CA VAL A 225 4.15 13.82 -13.25
C VAL A 225 4.28 15.14 -12.49
N VAL A 226 5.46 15.76 -12.56
CA VAL A 226 5.75 17.02 -11.85
C VAL A 226 4.79 18.14 -12.25
N ARG A 227 4.42 18.23 -13.53
CA ARG A 227 3.49 19.28 -14.03
C ARG A 227 2.09 19.21 -13.44
N THR A 228 1.71 18.06 -12.90
CA THR A 228 0.39 17.86 -12.26
C THR A 228 0.45 18.01 -10.73
N ALA A 229 1.64 18.12 -10.15
CA ALA A 229 1.81 18.26 -8.72
C ALA A 229 1.38 19.65 -8.23
N ALA A 230 0.58 19.68 -7.18
CA ALA A 230 0.14 20.93 -6.57
C ALA A 230 1.30 21.63 -5.84
N PRO A 231 1.41 22.97 -5.89
CA PRO A 231 2.40 23.70 -5.12
C PRO A 231 2.28 23.39 -3.62
N ALA A 232 3.42 23.12 -2.98
CA ALA A 232 3.50 22.85 -1.54
C ALA A 232 4.56 23.75 -0.89
N LYS A 233 4.25 24.29 0.30
CA LYS A 233 5.16 25.19 1.02
C LYS A 233 6.45 24.47 1.39
N GLY A 234 7.60 25.05 1.04
CA GLY A 234 8.92 24.47 1.34
C GLY A 234 9.33 23.31 0.42
N VAL A 235 8.54 23.01 -0.62
CA VAL A 235 8.83 21.97 -1.61
C VAL A 235 9.04 22.60 -2.98
N GLN A 236 10.14 22.26 -3.62
CA GLN A 236 10.44 22.57 -5.01
C GLN A 236 10.14 21.32 -5.87
N HIS A 237 9.32 21.48 -6.89
CA HIS A 237 9.09 20.42 -7.88
C HIS A 237 10.15 20.53 -8.98
N VAL A 238 10.89 19.43 -9.22
CA VAL A 238 11.97 19.34 -10.20
C VAL A 238 11.71 18.17 -11.14
N GLU A 239 11.65 18.46 -12.43
CA GLU A 239 11.48 17.42 -13.45
C GLU A 239 12.82 16.79 -13.83
N GLY A 240 12.82 15.47 -14.08
CA GLY A 240 14.01 14.75 -14.57
C GLY A 240 13.82 13.24 -14.58
N ASN A 241 14.92 12.55 -14.87
CA ASN A 241 14.97 11.10 -14.97
C ASN A 241 15.98 10.54 -13.95
N MET A 242 15.52 9.76 -12.99
CA MET A 242 16.37 9.17 -11.94
C MET A 242 17.44 8.23 -12.47
N PHE A 243 17.28 7.71 -13.69
CA PHE A 243 18.27 6.88 -14.36
C PHE A 243 19.40 7.69 -15.04
N GLU A 244 19.25 9.01 -15.11
CA GLU A 244 20.25 9.91 -15.70
C GLU A 244 20.98 10.68 -14.60
N LYS A 245 20.25 11.43 -13.80
CA LYS A 245 20.81 12.25 -12.73
C LYS A 245 19.75 12.58 -11.68
N ILE A 246 20.16 12.60 -10.41
CA ILE A 246 19.34 13.03 -9.27
C ILE A 246 19.85 14.40 -8.78
N PRO A 247 18.96 15.36 -8.42
CA PRO A 247 19.37 16.63 -7.83
C PRO A 247 20.17 16.44 -6.53
N SER A 248 21.19 17.26 -6.32
CA SER A 248 22.01 17.17 -5.11
C SER A 248 21.23 17.65 -3.87
N ALA A 249 21.35 16.88 -2.77
CA ALA A 249 20.76 17.20 -1.48
C ALA A 249 21.56 16.52 -0.35
N ASP A 250 21.30 16.89 0.91
CA ASP A 250 21.91 16.22 2.07
C ASP A 250 21.42 14.79 2.23
N ALA A 251 20.17 14.54 1.83
CA ALA A 251 19.64 13.18 1.78
C ALA A 251 18.79 12.94 0.52
N VAL A 252 18.85 11.70 0.03
CA VAL A 252 17.93 11.15 -0.97
C VAL A 252 16.89 10.30 -0.24
N PHE A 253 15.63 10.58 -0.48
CA PHE A 253 14.51 9.78 0.01
C PHE A 253 13.86 9.04 -1.17
N MET A 254 13.54 7.77 -0.98
CA MET A 254 12.84 6.92 -1.95
C MET A 254 11.80 6.08 -1.23
N LYS A 255 10.54 6.16 -1.64
CA LYS A 255 9.48 5.34 -1.07
C LYS A 255 8.79 4.52 -2.15
N ARG A 256 8.97 3.20 -2.05
CA ARG A 256 8.43 2.25 -3.03
C ARG A 256 8.90 2.56 -4.45
N ILE A 257 10.22 2.66 -4.60
CA ILE A 257 10.88 2.93 -5.88
C ILE A 257 11.70 1.73 -6.33
N LEU A 258 12.59 1.21 -5.47
CA LEU A 258 13.48 0.12 -5.88
C LEU A 258 12.72 -1.17 -6.19
N HIS A 259 11.58 -1.38 -5.55
CA HIS A 259 10.77 -2.57 -5.78
C HIS A 259 10.11 -2.62 -7.18
N ASP A 260 9.97 -1.50 -7.87
CA ASP A 260 9.41 -1.46 -9.23
C ASP A 260 10.41 -1.97 -10.31
N TRP A 261 11.68 -2.16 -9.94
CA TRP A 261 12.77 -2.34 -10.89
C TRP A 261 13.62 -3.58 -10.60
N ASP A 262 14.22 -4.12 -11.67
CA ASP A 262 15.25 -5.15 -11.56
C ASP A 262 16.55 -4.61 -10.93
N ASP A 263 17.49 -5.50 -10.66
CA ASP A 263 18.74 -5.14 -9.95
C ASP A 263 19.64 -4.22 -10.77
N GLU A 264 19.64 -4.31 -12.10
CA GLU A 264 20.44 -3.43 -12.98
C GLU A 264 19.94 -1.99 -12.88
N HIS A 265 18.64 -1.79 -12.99
CA HIS A 265 18.01 -0.48 -12.84
C HIS A 265 18.17 0.07 -11.41
N CYS A 266 18.00 -0.77 -10.39
CA CYS A 266 18.23 -0.38 -8.99
C CYS A 266 19.67 0.11 -8.76
N LEU A 267 20.68 -0.59 -9.32
CA LEU A 267 22.08 -0.17 -9.23
C LEU A 267 22.31 1.19 -9.87
N LYS A 268 21.64 1.48 -10.97
CA LYS A 268 21.74 2.77 -11.65
C LYS A 268 21.14 3.90 -10.79
N ILE A 269 19.96 3.69 -10.21
CA ILE A 269 19.33 4.64 -9.29
C ILE A 269 20.23 4.88 -8.07
N LEU A 270 20.75 3.81 -7.45
CA LEU A 270 21.59 3.90 -6.27
C LEU A 270 22.92 4.62 -6.54
N LYS A 271 23.55 4.39 -7.69
CA LYS A 271 24.75 5.13 -8.10
C LYS A 271 24.48 6.62 -8.32
N ASN A 272 23.39 6.96 -9.01
CA ASN A 272 22.99 8.36 -9.17
C ASN A 272 22.64 9.02 -7.82
N SER A 273 22.10 8.26 -6.89
CA SER A 273 21.84 8.72 -5.51
C SER A 273 23.14 8.90 -4.72
N TYR A 274 24.12 7.99 -4.90
CA TYR A 274 25.44 8.12 -4.31
C TYR A 274 26.11 9.42 -4.74
N ASP A 275 26.06 9.76 -6.02
CA ASP A 275 26.66 10.98 -6.59
C ASP A 275 25.90 12.24 -6.14
N ALA A 276 24.61 12.14 -5.81
CA ALA A 276 23.77 13.26 -5.42
C ALA A 276 23.98 13.74 -3.98
N ILE A 277 24.48 12.88 -3.07
CA ILE A 277 24.67 13.20 -1.66
C ILE A 277 26.13 13.52 -1.31
N PRO A 278 26.40 14.38 -0.28
CA PRO A 278 27.76 14.59 0.26
C PRO A 278 28.29 13.34 0.98
N GLU A 279 29.55 13.38 1.44
CA GLU A 279 30.19 12.25 2.14
C GLU A 279 29.47 11.85 3.44
N ASP A 280 28.88 12.77 4.15
CA ASP A 280 28.05 12.54 5.35
C ASP A 280 26.56 12.42 5.06
N GLY A 281 26.17 12.48 3.78
CA GLY A 281 24.79 12.36 3.33
C GLY A 281 24.21 10.96 3.51
N LYS A 282 22.90 10.85 3.39
CA LYS A 282 22.16 9.60 3.58
C LYS A 282 21.23 9.30 2.42
N ILE A 283 21.01 8.01 2.17
CA ILE A 283 19.88 7.56 1.39
C ILE A 283 18.89 6.87 2.32
N LEU A 284 17.63 7.27 2.23
CA LEU A 284 16.53 6.78 3.03
C LEU A 284 15.55 6.06 2.11
N ILE A 285 15.46 4.75 2.22
CA ILE A 285 14.62 3.90 1.38
C ILE A 285 13.49 3.35 2.23
N VAL A 286 12.25 3.50 1.78
CA VAL A 286 11.06 2.90 2.40
C VAL A 286 10.49 1.87 1.44
N ASP A 287 10.89 0.62 1.62
CA ASP A 287 10.46 -0.53 0.84
C ASP A 287 10.15 -1.74 1.74
N ALA A 288 9.48 -2.75 1.21
CA ALA A 288 9.30 -4.00 1.93
C ALA A 288 10.65 -4.74 2.00
N VAL A 289 10.97 -5.21 3.19
CA VAL A 289 12.06 -6.15 3.40
C VAL A 289 11.45 -7.50 3.73
N ILE A 290 11.64 -8.49 2.86
CA ILE A 290 11.07 -9.82 3.08
C ILE A 290 11.73 -10.44 4.30
N ASP A 291 10.94 -10.63 5.35
CA ASP A 291 11.38 -11.20 6.61
C ASP A 291 11.72 -12.69 6.46
N LYS A 292 12.74 -13.16 7.17
CA LYS A 292 13.09 -14.58 7.25
C LYS A 292 12.14 -15.35 8.17
N GLU A 293 11.61 -14.68 9.19
CA GLU A 293 10.72 -15.29 10.16
C GLU A 293 9.31 -15.45 9.60
N LYS A 294 8.65 -16.56 9.98
CA LYS A 294 7.25 -16.81 9.62
C LYS A 294 6.34 -15.84 10.36
N GLY A 295 5.32 -15.32 9.69
CA GLY A 295 4.32 -14.45 10.30
C GLY A 295 3.58 -13.59 9.28
N THR A 296 2.64 -12.78 9.75
CA THR A 296 1.80 -11.93 8.89
C THR A 296 2.62 -10.95 8.06
N LYS A 297 3.66 -10.32 8.65
CA LYS A 297 4.54 -9.38 7.95
C LYS A 297 5.20 -10.04 6.74
N ARG A 298 5.78 -11.24 6.93
CA ARG A 298 6.36 -12.03 5.82
C ARG A 298 5.33 -12.37 4.75
N GLN A 299 4.13 -12.84 5.16
CA GLN A 299 3.09 -13.19 4.19
C GLN A 299 2.66 -11.99 3.36
N VAL A 300 2.48 -10.82 3.98
CA VAL A 300 2.16 -9.58 3.26
C VAL A 300 3.28 -9.19 2.31
N GLY A 301 4.56 -9.29 2.73
CA GLY A 301 5.73 -9.05 1.87
C GLY A 301 5.75 -9.97 0.65
N LEU A 302 5.51 -11.29 0.83
CA LEU A 302 5.47 -12.25 -0.28
C LEU A 302 4.27 -12.01 -1.22
N MET A 303 3.10 -11.58 -0.69
CA MET A 303 1.97 -11.19 -1.53
C MET A 303 2.26 -9.90 -2.31
N SER A 304 2.97 -8.95 -1.69
CA SER A 304 3.44 -7.74 -2.37
C SER A 304 4.45 -8.07 -3.47
N ASP A 305 5.35 -9.03 -3.23
CA ASP A 305 6.31 -9.52 -4.23
C ASP A 305 5.61 -10.10 -5.47
N LEU A 306 4.59 -10.92 -5.27
CA LEU A 306 3.77 -11.42 -6.39
C LEU A 306 2.99 -10.28 -7.11
N LEU A 307 2.57 -9.25 -6.37
CA LEU A 307 1.97 -8.06 -6.97
C LEU A 307 2.97 -7.32 -7.85
N MET A 308 4.22 -7.16 -7.41
CA MET A 308 5.29 -6.56 -8.22
C MET A 308 5.60 -7.41 -9.45
N MET A 309 5.74 -8.72 -9.31
CA MET A 309 5.93 -9.64 -10.42
C MET A 309 4.80 -9.54 -11.45
N ALA A 310 3.56 -9.39 -11.01
CA ALA A 310 2.40 -9.25 -11.90
C ALA A 310 2.32 -7.87 -12.57
N GLY A 311 2.64 -6.79 -11.83
CA GLY A 311 2.38 -5.41 -12.22
C GLY A 311 3.55 -4.66 -12.85
N CYS A 312 4.79 -4.98 -12.45
CA CYS A 312 6.00 -4.24 -12.81
C CYS A 312 7.00 -5.09 -13.58
N ILE A 313 7.65 -4.53 -14.59
CA ILE A 313 8.67 -5.25 -15.39
C ILE A 313 9.94 -5.39 -14.56
N GLY A 314 10.25 -6.63 -14.14
CA GLY A 314 11.42 -6.92 -13.31
C GLY A 314 11.30 -6.48 -11.85
N GLY A 315 10.13 -5.96 -11.46
CA GLY A 315 9.86 -5.55 -10.08
C GLY A 315 9.81 -6.72 -9.12
N LYS A 316 10.34 -6.52 -7.92
CA LYS A 316 10.32 -7.50 -6.82
C LYS A 316 10.50 -6.83 -5.46
N GLU A 317 9.92 -7.41 -4.44
CA GLU A 317 10.33 -7.12 -3.07
C GLU A 317 11.61 -7.90 -2.74
N ARG A 318 12.45 -7.32 -1.89
CA ARG A 318 13.80 -7.86 -1.62
C ARG A 318 13.97 -8.29 -0.17
N THR A 319 14.81 -9.31 0.02
CA THR A 319 15.36 -9.66 1.33
C THR A 319 16.44 -8.68 1.76
N GLU A 320 16.80 -8.70 3.04
CA GLU A 320 17.92 -7.90 3.56
C GLU A 320 19.23 -8.21 2.82
N GLU A 321 19.52 -9.48 2.51
CA GLU A 321 20.70 -9.88 1.78
C GLU A 321 20.75 -9.30 0.37
N GLU A 322 19.63 -9.29 -0.35
CA GLU A 322 19.55 -8.71 -1.69
C GLU A 322 19.77 -7.18 -1.65
N PHE A 323 19.20 -6.48 -0.66
CA PHE A 323 19.48 -5.06 -0.45
C PHE A 323 20.96 -4.81 -0.12
N LYS A 324 21.55 -5.60 0.78
CA LYS A 324 22.98 -5.52 1.11
C LYS A 324 23.86 -5.65 -0.13
N ASP A 325 23.57 -6.61 -0.99
CA ASP A 325 24.30 -6.82 -2.24
C ASP A 325 24.19 -5.64 -3.19
N LEU A 326 23.00 -5.04 -3.32
CA LEU A 326 22.79 -3.83 -4.13
C LEU A 326 23.58 -2.65 -3.57
N PHE A 327 23.54 -2.40 -2.26
CA PHE A 327 24.26 -1.30 -1.63
C PHE A 327 25.77 -1.44 -1.82
N HIS A 328 26.31 -2.64 -1.59
CA HIS A 328 27.72 -2.91 -1.77
C HIS A 328 28.16 -2.71 -3.25
N LYS A 329 27.40 -3.23 -4.21
CA LYS A 329 27.67 -3.05 -5.66
C LYS A 329 27.55 -1.57 -6.09
N ALA A 330 26.72 -0.78 -5.42
CA ALA A 330 26.59 0.65 -5.66
C ALA A 330 27.69 1.49 -4.98
N GLY A 331 28.52 0.90 -4.10
CA GLY A 331 29.67 1.55 -3.47
C GLY A 331 29.42 2.04 -2.03
N PHE A 332 28.28 1.73 -1.42
CA PHE A 332 27.96 2.12 -0.06
C PHE A 332 28.69 1.22 0.97
N LYS A 333 29.07 1.82 2.11
CA LYS A 333 29.85 1.17 3.15
C LYS A 333 28.98 0.56 4.26
N SER A 334 27.86 1.19 4.55
CA SER A 334 27.01 0.76 5.65
C SER A 334 25.52 1.02 5.38
N TYR A 335 24.69 0.23 6.02
CA TYR A 335 23.24 0.43 6.07
C TYR A 335 22.70 0.02 7.43
N SER A 336 21.51 0.51 7.77
CA SER A 336 20.72 0.04 8.90
C SER A 336 19.25 -0.09 8.49
N ILE A 337 18.58 -1.13 9.00
CA ILE A 337 17.16 -1.33 8.81
C ILE A 337 16.45 -0.88 10.08
N ILE A 338 15.52 0.05 9.93
CA ILE A 338 14.72 0.61 11.01
C ILE A 338 13.31 0.10 10.84
N GLU A 339 12.87 -0.71 11.79
CA GLU A 339 11.52 -1.24 11.79
C GLU A 339 10.48 -0.13 11.99
N ILE A 340 9.47 -0.15 11.15
CA ILE A 340 8.28 0.69 11.30
C ILE A 340 7.05 -0.22 11.50
N PRO A 341 5.98 0.25 12.17
CA PRO A 341 4.78 -0.55 12.40
C PRO A 341 3.95 -0.72 11.11
N PHE A 342 4.59 -1.28 10.08
CA PHE A 342 4.05 -1.61 8.78
C PHE A 342 4.81 -2.78 8.17
N TYR A 343 4.43 -3.28 6.98
CA TYR A 343 5.22 -4.34 6.33
C TYR A 343 6.46 -3.82 5.59
N HIS A 344 6.56 -2.51 5.39
CA HIS A 344 7.80 -1.86 4.95
C HIS A 344 8.76 -1.66 6.12
N ALA A 345 10.01 -1.37 5.80
CA ALA A 345 11.02 -0.85 6.71
C ALA A 345 11.60 0.45 6.17
N LEU A 346 12.20 1.26 7.01
CA LEU A 346 13.05 2.35 6.59
C LEU A 346 14.51 1.85 6.59
N ILE A 347 15.15 1.92 5.44
CA ILE A 347 16.56 1.55 5.30
C ILE A 347 17.38 2.85 5.16
N GLU A 348 18.26 3.09 6.12
CA GLU A 348 19.23 4.17 6.02
C GLU A 348 20.53 3.62 5.45
N VAL A 349 21.05 4.25 4.40
CA VAL A 349 22.27 3.84 3.71
C VAL A 349 23.26 4.99 3.70
N SER A 350 24.54 4.70 3.92
CA SER A 350 25.63 5.68 4.04
C SER A 350 26.81 5.35 3.12
N LYS A 351 27.50 6.40 2.64
CA LYS A 351 28.76 6.29 1.92
C LYS A 351 29.85 5.60 2.71
#